data_fdc5099a737d36ca0c9955c53a6e12f3
#
_entry.id   fdc5099a737d36ca0c9955c53a6e12f3
#
_cell.length_a   1.000
_cell.length_b   1.000
_cell.length_c   1.000
_cell.angle_alpha   90.00
_cell.angle_beta   90.00
_cell.angle_gamma   90.00
#
_symmetry.space_group_name_H-M   'P 1'
#
loop_
_entity.id
_entity.type
_entity.pdbx_description
1 polymer ?
#
loop_
_entity_poly.entity_id
_entity_poly.type
_entity_poly.pdbx_seq_one_letter_code
_entity_poly.pdbx_strand_id
1 'polypeptide(L)'
;MYKRQQLKGLDPLKEDIHLPGWDSSYTQDEVRELIKQYSELGEEGLWENIEYFLKKVIPVAESCGIVMALHPDDPPYPIFGLPRVITCEENIDRYLSIVDSPSNTLCFCTGSLGCSPKNDIPAMVRKYSEMNRIGFMHLRNVRILPDTSFEESGHLSREGSLDMNDIVKALVETGFTGYFRPDHGRMIWGETGKPGYGLFDRALGSAYINGLIEANGGKIEY
;
A
#
# COMPACT_ATOMS: atom_id res chain seq x y z
N MET A 1 -12.35 2.83 -9.16
CA MET A 1 -11.30 3.57 -8.45
C MET A 1 -11.16 4.94 -9.08
N TYR A 2 -11.06 5.99 -8.29
CA TYR A 2 -11.04 7.35 -8.80
C TYR A 2 -9.66 7.74 -9.29
N LYS A 3 -9.60 8.37 -10.46
CA LYS A 3 -8.38 8.97 -11.01
C LYS A 3 -8.08 10.27 -10.25
N ARG A 4 -6.80 10.65 -10.12
CA ARG A 4 -6.40 11.91 -9.49
C ARG A 4 -7.13 13.14 -10.04
N GLN A 5 -7.45 13.15 -11.34
CA GLN A 5 -8.25 14.22 -11.96
C GLN A 5 -9.72 14.16 -11.58
N GLN A 6 -10.28 12.98 -11.30
CA GLN A 6 -11.65 12.86 -10.81
C GLN A 6 -11.78 13.37 -9.38
N LEU A 7 -10.69 13.29 -8.59
CA LEU A 7 -10.62 13.89 -7.26
C LEU A 7 -10.36 15.43 -7.33
N LYS A 8 -9.80 15.91 -8.45
CA LYS A 8 -9.58 17.34 -8.70
C LYS A 8 -10.91 18.00 -9.05
N GLY A 9 -11.51 18.66 -8.08
CA GLY A 9 -12.82 19.32 -8.23
C GLY A 9 -13.98 18.58 -7.60
N LEU A 10 -13.78 17.37 -7.10
CA LEU A 10 -14.73 16.72 -6.20
C LEU A 10 -14.68 17.43 -4.85
N ASP A 11 -15.85 17.87 -4.40
CA ASP A 11 -16.02 18.35 -3.03
C ASP A 11 -16.54 17.16 -2.19
N PRO A 12 -15.70 16.54 -1.34
CA PRO A 12 -16.11 15.39 -0.53
C PRO A 12 -17.27 15.71 0.42
N LEU A 13 -17.63 16.99 0.51
CA LEU A 13 -18.70 17.48 1.34
C LEU A 13 -20.02 17.66 0.58
N LYS A 14 -20.01 17.51 -0.74
CA LYS A 14 -21.19 17.72 -1.61
C LYS A 14 -21.60 16.49 -2.41
N GLU A 15 -20.71 15.52 -2.54
CA GLU A 15 -20.92 14.35 -3.38
C GLU A 15 -20.81 13.06 -2.55
N ASP A 16 -21.63 12.07 -2.84
CA ASP A 16 -21.49 10.73 -2.29
C ASP A 16 -20.24 10.08 -2.92
N ILE A 17 -19.09 10.30 -2.28
CA ILE A 17 -17.83 9.73 -2.73
C ILE A 17 -17.66 8.38 -2.07
N HIS A 18 -17.78 7.33 -2.87
CA HIS A 18 -17.47 5.96 -2.44
C HIS A 18 -16.01 5.63 -2.77
N LEU A 19 -15.12 5.80 -1.78
CA LEU A 19 -13.74 5.34 -1.88
C LEU A 19 -13.63 3.90 -1.37
N PRO A 20 -12.97 2.98 -2.09
CA PRO A 20 -12.76 1.62 -1.59
C PRO A 20 -12.14 1.61 -0.19
N GLY A 21 -12.84 1.00 0.77
CA GLY A 21 -12.38 0.88 2.16
C GLY A 21 -12.84 1.95 3.13
N TRP A 22 -13.35 3.09 2.68
CA TRP A 22 -13.65 4.24 3.55
C TRP A 22 -15.13 4.59 3.64
N ASP A 23 -15.91 4.14 2.72
CA ASP A 23 -17.10 4.81 2.21
C ASP A 23 -18.40 4.50 2.93
N SER A 24 -18.42 3.53 3.81
CA SER A 24 -19.70 3.09 4.36
C SER A 24 -19.91 3.43 5.84
N SER A 25 -18.95 4.14 6.47
CA SER A 25 -18.90 4.27 7.93
C SER A 25 -19.22 5.66 8.45
N TYR A 26 -19.21 6.69 7.60
CA TYR A 26 -19.35 8.09 8.04
C TYR A 26 -20.42 8.84 7.29
N THR A 27 -21.16 9.66 8.01
CA THR A 27 -22.06 10.67 7.44
C THR A 27 -21.25 11.85 6.87
N GLN A 28 -21.87 12.68 6.01
CA GLN A 28 -21.19 13.85 5.46
C GLN A 28 -20.73 14.84 6.54
N ASP A 29 -21.47 14.98 7.64
CA ASP A 29 -21.09 15.87 8.74
C ASP A 29 -19.90 15.33 9.53
N GLU A 30 -19.84 14.01 9.75
CA GLU A 30 -18.66 13.36 10.34
C GLU A 30 -17.43 13.51 9.45
N VAL A 31 -17.57 13.36 8.13
CA VAL A 31 -16.47 13.58 7.17
C VAL A 31 -15.98 15.04 7.24
N ARG A 32 -16.88 16.04 7.34
CA ARG A 32 -16.50 17.44 7.51
C ARG A 32 -15.67 17.68 8.76
N GLU A 33 -16.13 17.13 9.87
CA GLU A 33 -15.43 17.27 11.15
C GLU A 33 -14.05 16.59 11.11
N LEU A 34 -13.95 15.39 10.53
CA LEU A 34 -12.69 14.70 10.33
C LEU A 34 -11.73 15.49 9.45
N ILE A 35 -12.19 15.99 8.29
CA ILE A 35 -11.36 16.83 7.41
C ILE A 35 -10.82 18.06 8.17
N LYS A 36 -11.65 18.72 8.96
CA LYS A 36 -11.25 19.86 9.78
C LYS A 36 -10.18 19.46 10.79
N GLN A 37 -10.41 18.41 11.57
CA GLN A 37 -9.48 17.92 12.60
C GLN A 37 -8.12 17.55 12.00
N TYR A 38 -8.11 16.80 10.90
CA TYR A 38 -6.86 16.41 10.24
C TYR A 38 -6.16 17.56 9.52
N SER A 39 -6.91 18.57 9.04
CA SER A 39 -6.31 19.79 8.48
C SER A 39 -5.62 20.64 9.55
N GLU A 40 -6.21 20.70 10.76
CA GLU A 40 -5.63 21.40 11.90
C GLU A 40 -4.40 20.66 12.46
N LEU A 41 -4.44 19.33 12.46
CA LEU A 41 -3.33 18.47 12.91
C LEU A 41 -2.09 18.62 12.03
N GLY A 42 -2.27 18.64 10.72
CA GLY A 42 -1.19 18.75 9.74
C GLY A 42 -0.26 17.53 9.69
N GLU A 43 0.78 17.64 8.87
CA GLU A 43 1.71 16.52 8.65
C GLU A 43 2.55 16.20 9.90
N GLU A 44 3.10 17.20 10.57
CA GLU A 44 3.91 16.96 11.77
C GLU A 44 3.10 16.40 12.92
N GLY A 45 1.85 16.83 13.09
CA GLY A 45 0.96 16.24 14.09
C GLY A 45 0.63 14.77 13.81
N LEU A 46 0.54 14.36 12.53
CA LEU A 46 0.43 12.95 12.17
C LEU A 46 1.68 12.17 12.57
N TRP A 47 2.87 12.73 12.33
CA TRP A 47 4.14 12.11 12.73
C TRP A 47 4.27 11.99 14.25
N GLU A 48 3.87 13.01 15.01
CA GLU A 48 3.84 12.96 16.48
C GLU A 48 2.92 11.86 16.99
N ASN A 49 1.74 11.70 16.38
CA ASN A 49 0.81 10.64 16.72
C ASN A 49 1.36 9.24 16.38
N ILE A 50 2.00 9.07 15.24
CA ILE A 50 2.67 7.83 14.85
C ILE A 50 3.78 7.50 15.85
N GLU A 51 4.61 8.47 16.21
CA GLU A 51 5.68 8.30 17.17
C GLU A 51 5.13 7.88 18.55
N TYR A 52 4.11 8.59 19.05
CA TYR A 52 3.45 8.26 20.31
C TYR A 52 2.90 6.83 20.29
N PHE A 53 2.19 6.46 19.23
CA PHE A 53 1.60 5.13 19.08
C PHE A 53 2.68 4.03 19.04
N LEU A 54 3.69 4.17 18.19
CA LEU A 54 4.73 3.16 18.02
C LEU A 54 5.54 2.95 19.30
N LYS A 55 5.92 4.02 20.00
CA LYS A 55 6.64 3.91 21.29
C LYS A 55 5.86 3.18 22.38
N LYS A 56 4.52 3.12 22.27
CA LYS A 56 3.67 2.38 23.21
C LYS A 56 3.39 0.95 22.75
N VAL A 57 3.16 0.74 21.48
CA VAL A 57 2.66 -0.54 20.95
C VAL A 57 3.80 -1.49 20.59
N ILE A 58 4.89 -1.01 19.99
CA ILE A 58 5.97 -1.87 19.51
C ILE A 58 6.64 -2.66 20.65
N PRO A 59 6.96 -2.08 21.82
CA PRO A 59 7.53 -2.87 22.92
C PRO A 59 6.60 -4.00 23.41
N VAL A 60 5.29 -3.78 23.37
CA VAL A 60 4.31 -4.81 23.73
C VAL A 60 4.27 -5.90 22.67
N ALA A 61 4.21 -5.52 21.39
CA ALA A 61 4.25 -6.46 20.26
C ALA A 61 5.52 -7.35 20.34
N GLU A 62 6.68 -6.74 20.57
CA GLU A 62 7.96 -7.44 20.72
C GLU A 62 7.94 -8.44 21.89
N SER A 63 7.42 -8.04 23.05
CA SER A 63 7.29 -8.92 24.22
C SER A 63 6.35 -10.11 23.98
N CYS A 64 5.42 -9.99 23.04
CA CYS A 64 4.46 -11.03 22.65
C CYS A 64 4.90 -11.83 21.42
N GLY A 65 6.06 -11.53 20.82
CA GLY A 65 6.51 -12.16 19.57
C GLY A 65 5.64 -11.79 18.35
N ILE A 66 4.98 -10.63 18.39
CA ILE A 66 4.10 -10.14 17.32
C ILE A 66 4.89 -9.18 16.44
N VAL A 67 4.75 -9.34 15.11
CA VAL A 67 5.27 -8.42 14.12
C VAL A 67 4.15 -7.48 13.68
N MET A 68 4.33 -6.18 13.91
CA MET A 68 3.44 -5.12 13.44
C MET A 68 3.89 -4.67 12.06
N ALA A 69 2.98 -4.68 11.09
CA ALA A 69 3.30 -4.33 9.70
C ALA A 69 2.43 -3.14 9.25
N LEU A 70 3.03 -1.95 9.17
CA LEU A 70 2.34 -0.74 8.73
C LEU A 70 2.18 -0.73 7.20
N HIS A 71 0.96 -0.51 6.75
CA HIS A 71 0.64 -0.32 5.33
C HIS A 71 0.91 1.13 4.91
N PRO A 72 1.54 1.39 3.76
CA PRO A 72 1.75 2.75 3.26
C PRO A 72 0.43 3.43 2.90
N ASP A 73 0.48 4.75 2.78
CA ASP A 73 -0.67 5.51 2.31
C ASP A 73 -1.04 5.14 0.87
N ASP A 74 -2.32 4.94 0.61
CA ASP A 74 -2.87 4.65 -0.72
C ASP A 74 -3.94 5.68 -1.10
N PRO A 75 -3.66 6.54 -2.07
CA PRO A 75 -2.40 6.74 -2.80
C PRO A 75 -1.33 7.48 -1.97
N PRO A 76 -0.04 7.44 -2.40
CA PRO A 76 1.08 8.03 -1.67
C PRO A 76 1.24 9.54 -1.97
N TYR A 77 0.15 10.26 -1.93
CA TYR A 77 0.11 11.72 -2.09
C TYR A 77 -1.17 12.30 -1.45
N PRO A 78 -1.17 13.60 -1.08
CA PRO A 78 -2.30 14.25 -0.42
C PRO A 78 -3.61 14.12 -1.19
N ILE A 79 -4.71 13.85 -0.47
CA ILE A 79 -6.08 13.82 -0.97
C ILE A 79 -6.93 14.81 -0.17
N PHE A 80 -7.79 15.57 -0.86
CA PHE A 80 -8.65 16.58 -0.24
C PHE A 80 -7.90 17.63 0.60
N GLY A 81 -6.63 17.89 0.27
CA GLY A 81 -5.79 18.80 1.04
C GLY A 81 -5.24 18.19 2.35
N LEU A 82 -5.57 16.94 2.66
CA LEU A 82 -5.07 16.25 3.84
C LEU A 82 -3.69 15.63 3.56
N PRO A 83 -2.73 15.74 4.49
CA PRO A 83 -1.41 15.18 4.33
C PRO A 83 -1.43 13.64 4.33
N ARG A 84 -0.41 13.07 3.72
CA ARG A 84 -0.07 11.65 3.75
C ARG A 84 1.39 11.52 4.17
N VAL A 85 1.70 10.55 5.01
CA VAL A 85 3.02 10.50 5.66
C VAL A 85 3.87 9.29 5.27
N ILE A 86 3.26 8.14 4.93
CA ILE A 86 4.01 6.94 4.50
C ILE A 86 3.92 6.82 2.97
N THR A 87 4.72 7.63 2.27
CA THR A 87 4.54 7.89 0.84
C THR A 87 5.76 7.61 -0.04
N CYS A 88 6.95 7.59 0.55
CA CYS A 88 8.23 7.45 -0.15
C CYS A 88 9.28 6.80 0.74
N GLU A 89 10.44 6.51 0.17
CA GLU A 89 11.54 5.85 0.87
C GLU A 89 11.98 6.63 2.12
N GLU A 90 12.18 7.94 2.02
CA GLU A 90 12.62 8.79 3.12
C GLU A 90 11.62 8.75 4.30
N ASN A 91 10.35 8.76 3.99
CA ASN A 91 9.30 8.70 5.02
C ASN A 91 9.20 7.31 5.66
N ILE A 92 9.44 6.25 4.91
CA ILE A 92 9.54 4.89 5.44
C ILE A 92 10.77 4.76 6.36
N ASP A 93 11.91 5.32 5.98
CA ASP A 93 13.11 5.36 6.83
C ASP A 93 12.84 6.11 8.13
N ARG A 94 12.16 7.27 8.07
CA ARG A 94 11.72 8.03 9.25
C ARG A 94 10.83 7.15 10.14
N TYR A 95 9.82 6.48 9.57
CA TYR A 95 8.92 5.59 10.29
C TYR A 95 9.66 4.46 11.02
N LEU A 96 10.52 3.75 10.32
CA LEU A 96 11.28 2.62 10.88
C LEU A 96 12.27 3.05 11.97
N SER A 97 12.80 4.27 11.89
CA SER A 97 13.72 4.83 12.87
C SER A 97 13.08 5.27 14.19
N ILE A 98 11.75 5.47 14.22
CA ILE A 98 11.03 5.87 15.44
C ILE A 98 11.19 4.84 16.57
N VAL A 99 11.06 3.56 16.21
CA VAL A 99 11.35 2.43 17.11
C VAL A 99 12.08 1.39 16.28
N ASP A 100 13.39 1.28 16.46
CA ASP A 100 14.22 0.29 15.77
C ASP A 100 14.04 -1.09 16.44
N SER A 101 13.03 -1.83 15.97
CA SER A 101 12.67 -3.15 16.48
C SER A 101 12.28 -4.08 15.34
N PRO A 102 12.61 -5.37 15.41
CA PRO A 102 12.14 -6.37 14.44
C PRO A 102 10.61 -6.52 14.43
N SER A 103 9.93 -6.06 15.48
CA SER A 103 8.47 -6.02 15.56
C SER A 103 7.85 -4.79 14.89
N ASN A 104 8.66 -3.81 14.42
CA ASN A 104 8.22 -2.63 13.67
C ASN A 104 8.59 -2.78 12.21
N THR A 105 7.66 -3.16 11.37
CA THR A 105 7.89 -3.51 9.96
C THR A 105 6.87 -2.88 9.02
N LEU A 106 6.98 -3.20 7.74
CA LEU A 106 6.11 -2.74 6.67
C LEU A 106 5.19 -3.87 6.19
N CYS A 107 3.93 -3.55 5.98
CA CYS A 107 3.11 -4.19 4.97
C CYS A 107 3.43 -3.51 3.63
N PHE A 108 4.53 -3.92 2.98
CA PHE A 108 4.99 -3.25 1.77
C PHE A 108 4.02 -3.49 0.62
N CYS A 109 3.34 -2.44 0.17
CA CYS A 109 2.39 -2.51 -0.94
C CYS A 109 2.99 -1.88 -2.20
N THR A 110 3.31 -2.72 -3.19
CA THR A 110 3.88 -2.27 -4.46
C THR A 110 2.93 -1.35 -5.22
N GLY A 111 1.63 -1.63 -5.19
CA GLY A 111 0.63 -0.82 -5.87
C GLY A 111 0.44 0.55 -5.23
N SER A 112 0.38 0.62 -3.90
CA SER A 112 0.23 1.90 -3.19
C SER A 112 1.42 2.82 -3.43
N LEU A 113 2.63 2.36 -3.11
CA LEU A 113 3.86 3.14 -3.33
C LEU A 113 4.13 3.39 -4.82
N GLY A 114 3.82 2.40 -5.67
CA GLY A 114 4.00 2.47 -7.11
C GLY A 114 3.05 3.41 -7.87
N CYS A 115 2.03 3.97 -7.19
CA CYS A 115 1.24 5.08 -7.74
C CYS A 115 2.06 6.37 -7.90
N SER A 116 3.20 6.47 -7.22
CA SER A 116 4.16 7.56 -7.41
C SER A 116 5.31 7.12 -8.32
N PRO A 117 5.49 7.74 -9.50
CA PRO A 117 6.61 7.41 -10.40
C PRO A 117 7.99 7.82 -9.83
N LYS A 118 8.01 8.47 -8.67
CA LYS A 118 9.26 8.84 -7.98
C LYS A 118 9.81 7.69 -7.13
N ASN A 119 8.99 6.68 -6.82
CA ASN A 119 9.39 5.54 -6.02
C ASN A 119 9.95 4.44 -6.92
N ASP A 120 11.21 4.06 -6.71
CA ASP A 120 11.82 2.89 -7.34
C ASP A 120 11.43 1.64 -6.53
N ILE A 121 10.34 1.01 -6.94
CA ILE A 121 9.74 -0.09 -6.17
C ILE A 121 10.68 -1.30 -6.06
N PRO A 122 11.36 -1.79 -7.13
CA PRO A 122 12.32 -2.87 -6.99
C PRO A 122 13.48 -2.56 -6.03
N ALA A 123 14.03 -1.34 -6.09
CA ALA A 123 15.10 -0.92 -5.19
C ALA A 123 14.64 -0.84 -3.73
N MET A 124 13.45 -0.26 -3.47
CA MET A 124 12.87 -0.19 -2.14
C MET A 124 12.55 -1.58 -1.57
N VAL A 125 12.00 -2.50 -2.38
CA VAL A 125 11.76 -3.89 -1.98
C VAL A 125 13.06 -4.56 -1.56
N ARG A 126 14.13 -4.43 -2.35
CA ARG A 126 15.45 -4.98 -2.04
C ARG A 126 15.96 -4.44 -0.71
N LYS A 127 15.96 -3.12 -0.54
CA LYS A 127 16.42 -2.44 0.68
C LYS A 127 15.72 -2.95 1.93
N TYR A 128 14.40 -2.90 1.95
CA TYR A 128 13.64 -3.25 3.16
C TYR A 128 13.55 -4.75 3.41
N SER A 129 13.69 -5.58 2.37
CA SER A 129 13.84 -7.02 2.52
C SER A 129 15.19 -7.39 3.13
N GLU A 130 16.29 -6.83 2.65
CA GLU A 130 17.64 -7.02 3.23
C GLU A 130 17.73 -6.56 4.69
N MET A 131 16.98 -5.52 5.05
CA MET A 131 16.85 -5.04 6.42
C MET A 131 15.95 -5.93 7.30
N ASN A 132 15.28 -6.96 6.77
CA ASN A 132 14.23 -7.73 7.44
C ASN A 132 13.10 -6.83 7.98
N ARG A 133 12.72 -5.81 7.22
CA ARG A 133 11.66 -4.85 7.61
C ARG A 133 10.38 -4.99 6.80
N ILE A 134 10.22 -6.06 6.03
CA ILE A 134 8.95 -6.40 5.37
C ILE A 134 8.30 -7.53 6.16
N GLY A 135 7.28 -7.21 6.93
CA GLY A 135 6.50 -8.19 7.70
C GLY A 135 5.38 -8.84 6.88
N PHE A 136 4.89 -8.13 5.86
CA PHE A 136 3.88 -8.62 4.92
C PHE A 136 4.03 -7.93 3.57
N MET A 137 3.81 -8.67 2.49
CA MET A 137 3.97 -8.13 1.13
C MET A 137 2.65 -8.10 0.37
N HIS A 138 2.27 -6.94 -0.17
CA HIS A 138 1.19 -6.78 -1.14
C HIS A 138 1.79 -6.61 -2.55
N LEU A 139 1.64 -7.61 -3.39
CA LEU A 139 2.15 -7.63 -4.77
C LEU A 139 1.02 -7.21 -5.73
N ARG A 140 0.79 -5.92 -5.80
CA ARG A 140 -0.25 -5.28 -6.61
C ARG A 140 0.39 -4.47 -7.74
N ASN A 141 -0.15 -4.58 -8.95
CA ASN A 141 0.21 -3.71 -10.06
C ASN A 141 -0.84 -2.61 -10.24
N VAL A 142 -0.41 -1.46 -10.71
CA VAL A 142 -1.27 -0.31 -11.05
C VAL A 142 -0.84 0.26 -12.38
N ARG A 143 -1.77 0.90 -13.10
CA ARG A 143 -1.44 1.64 -14.33
C ARG A 143 -1.46 3.12 -14.06
N ILE A 144 -0.29 3.77 -14.17
CA ILE A 144 -0.15 5.22 -14.12
C ILE A 144 -0.50 5.78 -15.49
N LEU A 145 -1.33 6.81 -15.52
CA LEU A 145 -1.78 7.48 -16.74
C LEU A 145 -0.92 8.74 -17.00
N PRO A 146 -0.93 9.28 -18.23
CA PRO A 146 -0.10 10.43 -18.59
C PRO A 146 -0.32 11.68 -17.74
N ASP A 147 -1.51 11.82 -17.15
CA ASP A 147 -1.87 12.90 -16.23
C ASP A 147 -1.47 12.63 -14.77
N THR A 148 -0.67 11.59 -14.53
CA THR A 148 -0.26 11.11 -13.19
C THR A 148 -1.39 10.56 -12.32
N SER A 149 -2.61 10.41 -12.85
CA SER A 149 -3.63 9.58 -12.22
C SER A 149 -3.29 8.10 -12.41
N PHE A 150 -3.96 7.23 -11.69
CA PHE A 150 -3.77 5.78 -11.83
C PHE A 150 -5.09 5.03 -11.83
N GLU A 151 -5.05 3.81 -12.32
CA GLU A 151 -6.16 2.88 -12.27
C GLU A 151 -5.68 1.49 -11.84
N GLU A 152 -6.59 0.67 -11.33
CA GLU A 152 -6.31 -0.75 -11.08
C GLU A 152 -5.99 -1.45 -12.39
N SER A 153 -4.96 -2.28 -12.36
CA SER A 153 -4.58 -3.13 -13.49
C SER A 153 -4.57 -4.61 -13.09
N GLY A 154 -4.43 -5.51 -14.05
CA GLY A 154 -4.06 -6.88 -13.74
C GLY A 154 -2.62 -6.96 -13.25
N HIS A 155 -2.27 -8.12 -12.68
CA HIS A 155 -0.96 -8.31 -12.06
C HIS A 155 0.19 -8.51 -13.05
N LEU A 156 -0.09 -8.83 -14.32
CA LEU A 156 0.95 -8.97 -15.33
C LEU A 156 1.68 -7.62 -15.53
N SER A 157 3.02 -7.63 -15.63
CA SER A 157 3.83 -6.42 -15.83
C SER A 157 3.33 -5.58 -17.00
N ARG A 158 2.93 -6.20 -18.12
CA ARG A 158 2.42 -5.52 -19.32
C ARG A 158 1.05 -4.84 -19.14
N GLU A 159 0.30 -5.19 -18.10
CA GLU A 159 -1.04 -4.63 -17.84
C GLU A 159 -1.00 -3.38 -16.96
N GLY A 160 0.10 -3.15 -16.26
CA GLY A 160 0.30 -1.99 -15.40
C GLY A 160 1.59 -1.23 -15.72
N SER A 161 2.04 -0.45 -14.77
CA SER A 161 3.24 0.38 -14.85
C SER A 161 4.43 -0.18 -14.08
N LEU A 162 4.21 -1.22 -13.26
CA LEU A 162 5.26 -1.83 -12.46
C LEU A 162 5.78 -3.10 -13.16
N ASP A 163 7.10 -3.29 -13.15
CA ASP A 163 7.69 -4.55 -13.54
C ASP A 163 7.60 -5.56 -12.38
N MET A 164 6.56 -6.37 -12.41
CA MET A 164 6.30 -7.37 -11.38
C MET A 164 7.38 -8.45 -11.34
N ASN A 165 8.07 -8.71 -12.47
CA ASN A 165 9.16 -9.67 -12.47
C ASN A 165 10.38 -9.13 -11.70
N ASP A 166 10.78 -7.87 -11.91
CA ASP A 166 11.89 -7.26 -11.19
C ASP A 166 11.60 -7.15 -9.68
N ILE A 167 10.35 -6.86 -9.32
CA ILE A 167 9.90 -6.82 -7.92
C ILE A 167 10.03 -8.21 -7.27
N VAL A 168 9.49 -9.25 -7.91
CA VAL A 168 9.55 -10.63 -7.39
C VAL A 168 10.99 -11.14 -7.37
N LYS A 169 11.78 -10.81 -8.37
CA LYS A 169 13.22 -11.12 -8.42
C LYS A 169 13.95 -10.50 -7.22
N ALA A 170 13.67 -9.25 -6.88
CA ALA A 170 14.25 -8.60 -5.69
C ALA A 170 13.91 -9.36 -4.40
N LEU A 171 12.67 -9.82 -4.23
CA LEU A 171 12.27 -10.64 -3.07
C LEU A 171 13.02 -11.98 -3.02
N VAL A 172 13.13 -12.66 -4.14
CA VAL A 172 13.83 -13.97 -4.21
C VAL A 172 15.33 -13.81 -3.93
N GLU A 173 15.99 -12.81 -4.54
CA GLU A 173 17.42 -12.56 -4.39
C GLU A 173 17.80 -12.13 -2.96
N THR A 174 16.90 -11.45 -2.25
CA THR A 174 17.11 -11.04 -0.85
C THR A 174 16.68 -12.11 0.16
N GLY A 175 16.16 -13.25 -0.33
CA GLY A 175 15.76 -14.37 0.54
C GLY A 175 14.52 -14.07 1.38
N PHE A 176 13.59 -13.26 0.89
CA PHE A 176 12.33 -13.00 1.60
C PHE A 176 11.53 -14.30 1.81
N THR A 177 11.16 -14.58 3.06
CA THR A 177 10.40 -15.78 3.47
C THR A 177 9.05 -15.43 4.13
N GLY A 178 8.65 -14.17 4.08
CA GLY A 178 7.41 -13.71 4.69
C GLY A 178 6.18 -14.00 3.83
N TYR A 179 5.02 -13.62 4.37
CA TYR A 179 3.74 -13.78 3.68
C TYR A 179 3.55 -12.72 2.60
N PHE A 180 2.87 -13.11 1.52
CA PHE A 180 2.46 -12.19 0.46
C PHE A 180 1.04 -12.48 -0.04
N ARG A 181 0.44 -11.49 -0.69
CA ARG A 181 -0.82 -11.61 -1.39
C ARG A 181 -0.88 -10.67 -2.59
N PRO A 182 -1.77 -10.92 -3.59
CA PRO A 182 -1.96 -10.03 -4.74
C PRO A 182 -2.69 -8.71 -4.40
N ASP A 183 -3.20 -8.55 -3.18
CA ASP A 183 -3.92 -7.40 -2.64
C ASP A 183 -5.25 -7.11 -3.35
N HIS A 184 -5.28 -6.20 -4.33
CA HIS A 184 -6.49 -5.87 -5.08
C HIS A 184 -6.74 -6.83 -6.27
N GLY A 185 -7.97 -6.80 -6.78
CA GLY A 185 -8.38 -7.50 -8.00
C GLY A 185 -9.55 -6.77 -8.66
N ARG A 186 -9.50 -6.68 -9.98
CA ARG A 186 -10.58 -6.12 -10.78
C ARG A 186 -11.80 -7.06 -10.75
N MET A 187 -13.00 -6.51 -10.86
CA MET A 187 -14.21 -7.29 -11.07
C MET A 187 -14.24 -7.75 -12.53
N ILE A 188 -13.89 -9.03 -12.78
CA ILE A 188 -13.85 -9.61 -14.12
C ILE A 188 -14.87 -10.73 -14.26
N TRP A 189 -15.19 -11.14 -15.50
CA TRP A 189 -16.06 -12.26 -15.84
C TRP A 189 -17.47 -12.22 -15.21
N GLY A 190 -18.02 -10.99 -15.05
CA GLY A 190 -19.35 -10.80 -14.48
C GLY A 190 -19.43 -11.00 -12.96
N GLU A 191 -18.29 -11.02 -12.28
CA GLU A 191 -18.23 -11.04 -10.82
C GLU A 191 -18.89 -9.77 -10.25
N THR A 192 -19.66 -9.94 -9.20
CA THR A 192 -20.32 -8.84 -8.48
C THR A 192 -19.83 -8.78 -7.04
N GLY A 193 -19.63 -7.58 -6.52
CA GLY A 193 -19.13 -7.38 -5.17
C GLY A 193 -18.51 -5.98 -4.98
N LYS A 194 -17.69 -5.83 -3.96
CA LYS A 194 -17.02 -4.57 -3.70
C LYS A 194 -15.93 -4.30 -4.75
N PRO A 195 -15.95 -3.17 -5.46
CA PRO A 195 -14.91 -2.82 -6.43
C PRO A 195 -13.51 -2.86 -5.81
N GLY A 196 -12.54 -3.40 -6.55
CA GLY A 196 -11.17 -3.57 -6.08
C GLY A 196 -10.91 -4.90 -5.33
N TYR A 197 -11.94 -5.73 -5.09
CA TYR A 197 -11.82 -6.99 -4.36
C TYR A 197 -12.23 -8.22 -5.17
N GLY A 198 -12.14 -8.15 -6.51
CA GLY A 198 -12.44 -9.24 -7.42
C GLY A 198 -11.67 -10.51 -7.09
N LEU A 199 -12.38 -11.62 -6.87
CA LEU A 199 -11.76 -12.89 -6.46
C LEU A 199 -11.03 -13.56 -7.62
N PHE A 200 -11.62 -13.55 -8.83
CA PHE A 200 -11.01 -14.19 -10.00
C PHE A 200 -9.71 -13.52 -10.40
N ASP A 201 -9.68 -12.19 -10.43
CA ASP A 201 -8.46 -11.44 -10.80
C ASP A 201 -7.35 -11.61 -9.75
N ARG A 202 -7.70 -11.70 -8.45
CA ARG A 202 -6.74 -12.03 -7.38
C ARG A 202 -6.21 -13.46 -7.50
N ALA A 203 -7.04 -14.42 -7.87
CA ALA A 203 -6.61 -15.79 -8.10
C ALA A 203 -5.62 -15.87 -9.28
N LEU A 204 -5.91 -15.16 -10.39
CA LEU A 204 -4.97 -15.04 -11.51
C LEU A 204 -3.67 -14.35 -11.08
N GLY A 205 -3.77 -13.28 -10.28
CA GLY A 205 -2.62 -12.59 -9.71
C GLY A 205 -1.75 -13.51 -8.85
N SER A 206 -2.36 -14.31 -7.97
CA SER A 206 -1.64 -15.29 -7.16
C SER A 206 -0.91 -16.31 -8.03
N ALA A 207 -1.57 -16.87 -9.04
CA ALA A 207 -0.95 -17.83 -9.95
C ALA A 207 0.23 -17.22 -10.73
N TYR A 208 0.08 -15.98 -11.19
CA TYR A 208 1.16 -15.26 -11.88
C TYR A 208 2.35 -14.99 -10.97
N ILE A 209 2.12 -14.51 -9.75
CA ILE A 209 3.19 -14.24 -8.77
C ILE A 209 3.94 -15.53 -8.43
N ASN A 210 3.21 -16.63 -8.21
CA ASN A 210 3.82 -17.94 -7.96
C ASN A 210 4.73 -18.37 -9.13
N GLY A 211 4.26 -18.22 -10.36
CA GLY A 211 5.06 -18.50 -11.54
C GLY A 211 6.31 -17.63 -11.65
N LEU A 212 6.25 -16.36 -11.25
CA LEU A 212 7.43 -15.48 -11.20
C LEU A 212 8.40 -15.90 -10.11
N ILE A 213 7.93 -16.34 -8.93
CA ILE A 213 8.80 -16.85 -7.85
C ILE A 213 9.56 -18.09 -8.35
N GLU A 214 8.86 -19.06 -8.93
CA GLU A 214 9.48 -20.26 -9.50
C GLU A 214 10.48 -19.93 -10.62
N ALA A 215 10.11 -19.02 -11.54
CA ALA A 215 10.96 -18.60 -12.64
C ALA A 215 12.26 -17.92 -12.18
N ASN A 216 12.24 -17.25 -11.04
CA ASN A 216 13.42 -16.63 -10.42
C ASN A 216 14.15 -17.56 -9.43
N GLY A 217 13.79 -18.85 -9.36
CA GLY A 217 14.46 -19.84 -8.52
C GLY A 217 14.03 -19.85 -7.05
N GLY A 218 12.97 -19.12 -6.71
CA GLY A 218 12.36 -19.12 -5.39
C GLY A 218 11.52 -20.37 -5.13
N LYS A 219 11.14 -20.57 -3.87
CA LYS A 219 10.25 -21.66 -3.43
C LYS A 219 9.05 -21.07 -2.68
N ILE A 220 7.91 -21.73 -2.83
CA ILE A 220 6.68 -21.37 -2.13
C ILE A 220 6.36 -22.50 -1.16
N GLU A 221 6.13 -22.12 0.10
CA GLU A 221 5.59 -23.02 1.12
C GLU A 221 4.11 -22.67 1.32
N TYR A 222 3.26 -23.70 1.37
CA TYR A 222 1.80 -23.59 1.51
C TYR A 222 1.37 -23.91 2.94
#